data_348d56f946f0c1f3a479e2dabf0d430c
#
_entry.id   348d56f946f0c1f3a479e2dabf0d430c
#
_cell.length_a   1.000
_cell.length_b   1.000
_cell.length_c   1.000
_cell.angle_alpha   90.00
_cell.angle_beta   90.00
_cell.angle_gamma   90.00
#
_symmetry.space_group_name_H-M   'P 1'
#
loop_
_entity.id
_entity.type
_entity.pdbx_description
1 polymer ?
#
loop_
_entity_poly.entity_id
_entity_poly.type
_entity_poly.pdbx_seq_one_letter_code
_entity_poly.pdbx_strand_id
1 'polypeptide(L)'
;VKGRTAGQSLEPTAVKSDKLVISVDTLSYIRIPIDYQDDWTAPTFRSDLSRNMGTAHAKFYDEAHTIQLIKATDFVPPPTLQPTFNPLTDNVVTLDLTTGSEEDAANELVHAIKAAVNRFLTEKDIPVAELVLLIDPAWFSILMEHKKLMNVRYSRDSSNDYAWRRVGYVAGVRVIELNSYPQEAITGHELGADYDVTAEEALTRATLFRPASVLVTVEAQSVINRQWDDEREMTLVMDSYRLFNVGLRRPDCVINFRQAV
;
A
#
# COMPACT_ATOMS: atom_id res chain seq x y z
N VAL A 1 10.96 -11.91 -28.65
CA VAL A 1 12.12 -12.33 -29.49
C VAL A 1 11.58 -12.74 -30.84
N LYS A 2 12.10 -12.15 -31.94
CA LYS A 2 11.75 -12.53 -33.33
C LYS A 2 12.90 -13.32 -33.92
N GLY A 3 12.59 -14.47 -34.53
CA GLY A 3 13.56 -15.23 -35.29
C GLY A 3 13.81 -14.59 -36.67
N ARG A 4 15.06 -14.62 -37.15
CA ARG A 4 15.43 -14.13 -38.47
C ARG A 4 16.03 -15.27 -39.31
N THR A 5 15.61 -15.38 -40.56
CA THR A 5 16.25 -16.22 -41.54
C THR A 5 17.29 -15.40 -42.30
N ALA A 6 18.39 -16.05 -42.76
CA ALA A 6 19.45 -15.38 -43.51
C ALA A 6 18.87 -14.67 -44.75
N GLY A 7 19.19 -13.39 -44.93
CA GLY A 7 18.70 -12.55 -46.05
C GLY A 7 17.46 -11.69 -45.74
N GLN A 8 16.79 -11.86 -44.60
CA GLN A 8 15.67 -10.99 -44.23
C GLN A 8 16.17 -9.73 -43.49
N SER A 9 15.51 -8.58 -43.73
CA SER A 9 15.75 -7.36 -42.93
C SER A 9 15.26 -7.53 -41.54
N LEU A 10 15.92 -6.85 -40.55
CA LEU A 10 15.44 -6.79 -39.15
C LEU A 10 14.27 -5.81 -39.06
N GLU A 11 13.11 -6.31 -38.66
CA GLU A 11 11.97 -5.47 -38.39
C GLU A 11 12.09 -4.89 -36.95
N PRO A 12 12.11 -3.56 -36.79
CA PRO A 12 12.15 -2.96 -35.47
C PRO A 12 10.84 -3.22 -34.75
N THR A 13 10.91 -3.53 -33.43
CA THR A 13 9.74 -3.58 -32.57
C THR A 13 9.58 -2.20 -31.94
N ALA A 14 8.51 -1.51 -32.28
CA ALA A 14 8.20 -0.23 -31.63
C ALA A 14 7.80 -0.47 -30.17
N VAL A 15 8.49 0.20 -29.27
CA VAL A 15 8.13 0.25 -27.85
C VAL A 15 7.35 1.54 -27.64
N LYS A 16 6.11 1.41 -27.15
CA LYS A 16 5.30 2.55 -26.77
C LYS A 16 5.56 2.86 -25.30
N SER A 17 5.81 4.11 -25.01
CA SER A 17 5.97 4.64 -23.64
C SER A 17 5.22 5.95 -23.53
N ASP A 18 4.75 6.26 -22.33
CA ASP A 18 4.16 7.54 -22.00
C ASP A 18 4.89 8.18 -20.82
N LYS A 19 4.71 9.48 -20.63
CA LYS A 19 5.38 10.24 -19.59
C LYS A 19 4.46 10.32 -18.37
N LEU A 20 4.91 9.77 -17.25
CA LEU A 20 4.28 10.01 -15.95
C LEU A 20 4.73 11.37 -15.42
N VAL A 21 3.77 12.26 -15.17
CA VAL A 21 3.99 13.55 -14.51
C VAL A 21 3.32 13.50 -13.15
N ILE A 22 4.10 13.71 -12.11
CA ILE A 22 3.61 13.77 -10.72
C ILE A 22 3.83 15.20 -10.24
N SER A 23 2.76 15.94 -9.98
CA SER A 23 2.82 17.26 -9.35
C SER A 23 2.85 17.10 -7.84
N VAL A 24 3.58 17.97 -7.16
CA VAL A 24 3.71 17.97 -5.70
C VAL A 24 3.25 19.33 -5.22
N ASP A 25 1.93 19.49 -5.08
CA ASP A 25 1.31 20.81 -4.87
C ASP A 25 0.77 21.00 -3.44
N THR A 26 0.55 19.89 -2.71
CA THR A 26 -0.10 19.95 -1.40
C THR A 26 0.90 19.74 -0.27
N LEU A 27 1.00 20.73 0.61
CA LEU A 27 1.81 20.66 1.83
C LEU A 27 1.00 20.02 2.95
N SER A 28 1.41 18.86 3.41
CA SER A 28 0.89 18.27 4.64
C SER A 28 1.58 18.90 5.86
N TYR A 29 0.80 19.43 6.80
CA TYR A 29 1.35 20.07 7.99
C TYR A 29 0.53 19.74 9.24
N ILE A 30 1.21 19.77 10.38
CA ILE A 30 0.62 19.68 11.71
C ILE A 30 1.14 20.88 12.49
N ARG A 31 0.24 21.71 13.03
CA ARG A 31 0.58 22.85 13.88
C ARG A 31 -0.13 22.73 15.20
N ILE A 32 0.62 22.76 16.28
CA ILE A 32 0.07 22.62 17.63
C ILE A 32 0.62 23.76 18.49
N PRO A 33 -0.22 24.73 18.91
CA PRO A 33 0.12 25.69 19.94
C PRO A 33 0.01 25.05 21.32
N ILE A 34 0.99 25.27 22.17
CA ILE A 34 1.06 24.77 23.55
C ILE A 34 1.11 26.00 24.47
N ASP A 35 0.20 26.13 25.42
CA ASP A 35 0.23 27.16 26.42
C ASP A 35 1.49 27.01 27.31
N TYR A 36 2.15 28.12 27.65
CA TYR A 36 3.32 28.09 28.51
C TYR A 36 3.06 27.47 29.88
N GLN A 37 1.84 27.63 30.39
CA GLN A 37 1.47 27.06 31.71
C GLN A 37 1.46 25.54 31.65
N ASP A 38 0.95 24.95 30.54
CA ASP A 38 0.92 23.50 30.35
C ASP A 38 2.33 22.97 30.10
N ASP A 39 3.14 23.70 29.35
CA ASP A 39 4.51 23.31 29.06
C ASP A 39 5.40 23.30 30.32
N TRP A 40 5.22 24.27 31.23
CA TRP A 40 6.00 24.33 32.44
C TRP A 40 5.55 23.31 33.50
N THR A 41 4.28 22.87 33.47
CA THR A 41 3.75 21.90 34.44
C THR A 41 3.99 20.45 34.02
N ALA A 42 4.17 20.19 32.72
CA ALA A 42 4.33 18.84 32.19
C ALA A 42 5.58 18.70 31.30
N PRO A 43 6.77 18.49 31.87
CA PRO A 43 8.05 18.50 31.12
C PRO A 43 8.17 17.41 30.04
N THR A 44 7.38 16.33 30.11
CA THR A 44 7.37 15.26 29.11
C THR A 44 6.43 15.54 27.92
N PHE A 45 5.56 16.55 28.05
CA PHE A 45 4.50 16.83 27.10
C PHE A 45 5.04 17.12 25.68
N ARG A 46 6.11 17.90 25.55
CA ARG A 46 6.75 18.19 24.26
C ARG A 46 7.25 16.94 23.55
N SER A 47 7.87 16.01 24.29
CA SER A 47 8.41 14.78 23.71
C SER A 47 7.31 13.85 23.22
N ASP A 48 6.23 13.73 23.97
CA ASP A 48 5.07 12.91 23.63
C ASP A 48 4.34 13.49 22.41
N LEU A 49 4.19 14.81 22.37
CA LEU A 49 3.58 15.51 21.26
C LEU A 49 4.41 15.37 19.97
N SER A 50 5.73 15.54 20.06
CA SER A 50 6.63 15.35 18.92
C SER A 50 6.56 13.92 18.38
N ARG A 51 6.47 12.91 19.24
CA ARG A 51 6.28 11.51 18.86
C ARG A 51 4.94 11.30 18.15
N ASN A 52 3.86 11.90 18.69
CA ASN A 52 2.53 11.80 18.10
C ASN A 52 2.47 12.46 16.71
N MET A 53 3.11 13.62 16.53
CA MET A 53 3.23 14.28 15.23
C MET A 53 3.97 13.40 14.22
N GLY A 54 5.08 12.78 14.63
CA GLY A 54 5.82 11.85 13.79
C GLY A 54 4.99 10.61 13.39
N THR A 55 4.23 10.07 14.32
CA THR A 55 3.33 8.94 14.07
C THR A 55 2.19 9.33 13.11
N ALA A 56 1.63 10.54 13.27
CA ALA A 56 0.58 11.04 12.38
C ALA A 56 1.08 11.21 10.93
N HIS A 57 2.28 11.79 10.75
CA HIS A 57 2.90 11.88 9.43
C HIS A 57 3.19 10.50 8.81
N ALA A 58 3.64 9.53 9.60
CA ALA A 58 3.87 8.17 9.12
C ALA A 58 2.57 7.50 8.67
N LYS A 59 1.50 7.60 9.47
CA LYS A 59 0.18 7.06 9.10
C LYS A 59 -0.37 7.69 7.81
N PHE A 60 -0.30 9.01 7.69
CA PHE A 60 -0.75 9.72 6.51
C PHE A 60 0.04 9.31 5.25
N TYR A 61 1.33 9.09 5.39
CA TYR A 61 2.19 8.62 4.32
C TYR A 61 1.84 7.18 3.89
N ASP A 62 1.65 6.28 4.83
CA ASP A 62 1.26 4.90 4.57
C ASP A 62 -0.15 4.84 3.93
N GLU A 63 -1.09 5.66 4.40
CA GLU A 63 -2.44 5.78 3.85
C GLU A 63 -2.40 6.22 2.39
N ALA A 64 -1.64 7.26 2.06
CA ALA A 64 -1.49 7.74 0.69
C ALA A 64 -0.97 6.65 -0.26
N HIS A 65 0.02 5.85 0.16
CA HIS A 65 0.53 4.73 -0.62
C HIS A 65 -0.49 3.63 -0.80
N THR A 66 -1.22 3.30 0.27
CA THR A 66 -2.26 2.26 0.25
C THR A 66 -3.41 2.64 -0.68
N ILE A 67 -3.87 3.90 -0.65
CA ILE A 67 -4.92 4.41 -1.54
C ILE A 67 -4.47 4.30 -3.01
N GLN A 68 -3.24 4.68 -3.34
CA GLN A 68 -2.73 4.56 -4.71
C GLN A 68 -2.64 3.10 -5.17
N LEU A 69 -2.29 2.16 -4.29
CA LEU A 69 -2.32 0.73 -4.60
C LEU A 69 -3.73 0.21 -4.85
N ILE A 70 -4.71 0.65 -4.06
CA ILE A 70 -6.12 0.30 -4.26
C ILE A 70 -6.61 0.78 -5.62
N LYS A 71 -6.29 2.02 -5.99
CA LYS A 71 -6.68 2.64 -7.27
C LYS A 71 -5.95 2.06 -8.48
N ALA A 72 -4.84 1.36 -8.28
CA ALA A 72 -4.09 0.77 -9.38
C ALA A 72 -4.90 -0.23 -10.22
N THR A 73 -5.87 -0.93 -9.61
CA THR A 73 -6.72 -1.90 -10.32
C THR A 73 -7.81 -1.24 -11.17
N ASP A 74 -8.22 -0.04 -10.82
CA ASP A 74 -9.24 0.72 -11.52
C ASP A 74 -8.62 1.79 -12.47
N PHE A 75 -7.29 1.74 -12.66
CA PHE A 75 -6.56 2.66 -13.51
C PHE A 75 -6.94 2.53 -14.98
N VAL A 76 -7.35 3.65 -15.59
CA VAL A 76 -7.65 3.75 -17.02
C VAL A 76 -6.41 4.30 -17.75
N PRO A 77 -5.77 3.50 -18.62
CA PRO A 77 -4.57 3.94 -19.32
C PRO A 77 -4.90 5.03 -20.35
N PRO A 78 -3.99 5.98 -20.57
CA PRO A 78 -4.15 6.98 -21.62
C PRO A 78 -4.22 6.31 -23.00
N PRO A 79 -4.85 6.96 -24.01
CA PRO A 79 -5.10 6.36 -25.34
C PRO A 79 -3.82 5.84 -26.04
N THR A 80 -2.68 6.45 -25.75
CA THR A 80 -1.37 6.06 -26.28
C THR A 80 -0.91 4.69 -25.78
N LEU A 81 -1.26 4.34 -24.55
CA LEU A 81 -0.87 3.08 -23.90
C LEU A 81 -1.95 2.00 -23.97
N GLN A 82 -3.23 2.36 -24.20
CA GLN A 82 -4.32 1.40 -24.26
C GLN A 82 -4.04 0.13 -25.09
N PRO A 83 -3.42 0.20 -26.28
CA PRO A 83 -3.16 -1.00 -27.09
C PRO A 83 -2.10 -1.94 -26.49
N THR A 84 -1.27 -1.44 -25.57
CA THR A 84 -0.16 -2.19 -24.97
C THR A 84 -0.35 -2.44 -23.47
N PHE A 85 -1.35 -1.81 -22.87
CA PHE A 85 -1.68 -2.01 -21.47
C PHE A 85 -2.37 -3.36 -21.29
N ASN A 86 -1.75 -4.21 -20.51
CA ASN A 86 -2.23 -5.56 -20.25
C ASN A 86 -2.26 -5.77 -18.73
N PRO A 87 -3.35 -5.41 -18.04
CA PRO A 87 -3.49 -5.69 -16.61
C PRO A 87 -3.53 -7.21 -16.37
N LEU A 88 -3.29 -7.62 -15.12
CA LEU A 88 -3.47 -9.02 -14.73
C LEU A 88 -4.94 -9.41 -14.86
N THR A 89 -5.20 -10.64 -15.28
CA THR A 89 -6.55 -11.19 -15.34
C THR A 89 -7.13 -11.23 -13.92
N ASP A 90 -8.39 -10.83 -13.74
CA ASP A 90 -9.05 -10.72 -12.43
C ASP A 90 -8.15 -10.01 -11.40
N ASN A 91 -7.72 -8.80 -11.72
CA ASN A 91 -6.90 -7.96 -10.83
C ASN A 91 -7.64 -7.54 -9.55
N VAL A 92 -8.94 -7.75 -9.48
CA VAL A 92 -9.76 -7.62 -8.27
C VAL A 92 -10.36 -8.99 -7.94
N VAL A 93 -10.07 -9.49 -6.75
CA VAL A 93 -10.59 -10.78 -6.24
C VAL A 93 -11.51 -10.49 -5.06
N THR A 94 -12.79 -10.82 -5.19
CA THR A 94 -13.77 -10.66 -4.12
C THR A 94 -13.89 -11.94 -3.32
N LEU A 95 -13.78 -11.85 -1.99
CA LEU A 95 -13.83 -12.98 -1.06
C LEU A 95 -14.90 -12.76 0.01
N ASP A 96 -15.69 -13.77 0.30
CA ASP A 96 -16.60 -13.77 1.45
C ASP A 96 -15.97 -14.57 2.61
N LEU A 97 -15.28 -13.87 3.49
CA LEU A 97 -14.64 -14.47 4.66
C LEU A 97 -15.52 -14.42 5.92
N THR A 98 -16.78 -14.03 5.78
CA THR A 98 -17.75 -13.92 6.90
C THR A 98 -18.59 -15.17 7.06
N THR A 99 -18.72 -15.96 5.99
CA THR A 99 -19.50 -17.20 5.99
C THR A 99 -18.61 -18.41 6.22
N GLY A 100 -19.04 -19.33 7.08
CA GLY A 100 -18.32 -20.57 7.38
C GLY A 100 -17.52 -20.55 8.68
N SER A 101 -16.58 -21.48 8.81
CA SER A 101 -15.66 -21.52 9.95
C SER A 101 -14.44 -20.64 9.67
N GLU A 102 -13.77 -20.17 10.73
CA GLU A 102 -12.51 -19.38 10.61
C GLU A 102 -11.44 -20.15 9.81
N GLU A 103 -11.41 -21.47 9.93
CA GLU A 103 -10.48 -22.31 9.15
C GLU A 103 -10.84 -22.35 7.66
N ASP A 104 -12.13 -22.39 7.30
CA ASP A 104 -12.56 -22.34 5.90
C ASP A 104 -12.23 -20.99 5.27
N ALA A 105 -12.50 -19.90 5.97
CA ALA A 105 -12.12 -18.56 5.55
C ALA A 105 -10.59 -18.42 5.35
N ALA A 106 -9.80 -18.97 6.27
CA ALA A 106 -8.34 -18.98 6.14
C ALA A 106 -7.85 -19.81 4.93
N ASN A 107 -8.47 -20.96 4.67
CA ASN A 107 -8.16 -21.80 3.51
C ASN A 107 -8.51 -21.08 2.20
N GLU A 108 -9.67 -20.41 2.13
CA GLU A 108 -10.12 -19.65 0.97
C GLU A 108 -9.15 -18.49 0.68
N LEU A 109 -8.79 -17.71 1.70
CA LEU A 109 -7.84 -16.62 1.57
C LEU A 109 -6.47 -17.09 1.05
N VAL A 110 -5.92 -18.17 1.62
CA VAL A 110 -4.64 -18.74 1.17
C VAL A 110 -4.74 -19.28 -0.25
N HIS A 111 -5.89 -19.88 -0.62
CA HIS A 111 -6.11 -20.35 -1.98
C HIS A 111 -6.16 -19.21 -2.99
N ALA A 112 -6.84 -18.12 -2.65
CA ALA A 112 -6.91 -16.92 -3.47
C ALA A 112 -5.52 -16.28 -3.65
N ILE A 113 -4.73 -16.17 -2.57
CA ILE A 113 -3.35 -15.66 -2.64
C ILE A 113 -2.49 -16.53 -3.57
N LYS A 114 -2.58 -17.86 -3.48
CA LYS A 114 -1.85 -18.78 -4.37
C LYS A 114 -2.25 -18.62 -5.83
N ALA A 115 -3.54 -18.47 -6.11
CA ALA A 115 -4.05 -18.22 -7.45
C ALA A 115 -3.50 -16.89 -8.02
N ALA A 116 -3.49 -15.84 -7.20
CA ALA A 116 -2.93 -14.54 -7.56
C ALA A 116 -1.43 -14.63 -7.86
N VAL A 117 -0.65 -15.32 -7.02
CA VAL A 117 0.79 -15.55 -7.25
C VAL A 117 1.04 -16.28 -8.56
N ASN A 118 0.23 -17.31 -8.87
CA ASN A 118 0.35 -18.03 -10.14
C ASN A 118 0.09 -17.12 -11.35
N ARG A 119 -0.84 -16.16 -11.25
CA ARG A 119 -1.08 -15.18 -12.32
C ARG A 119 0.14 -14.28 -12.56
N PHE A 120 0.80 -13.81 -11.50
CA PHE A 120 2.05 -13.06 -11.65
C PHE A 120 3.14 -13.86 -12.35
N LEU A 121 3.28 -15.14 -12.05
CA LEU A 121 4.25 -16.03 -12.69
C LEU A 121 3.90 -16.31 -14.16
N THR A 122 2.63 -16.57 -14.48
CA THR A 122 2.22 -17.02 -15.81
C THR A 122 1.99 -15.85 -16.79
N GLU A 123 1.42 -14.73 -16.32
CA GLU A 123 1.04 -13.62 -17.20
C GLU A 123 2.13 -12.54 -17.29
N LYS A 124 2.92 -12.34 -16.23
CA LYS A 124 3.91 -11.27 -16.15
C LYS A 124 5.36 -11.75 -16.05
N ASP A 125 5.58 -13.04 -15.85
CA ASP A 125 6.91 -13.63 -15.61
C ASP A 125 7.67 -12.93 -14.47
N ILE A 126 6.94 -12.57 -13.38
CA ILE A 126 7.49 -11.92 -12.21
C ILE A 126 7.79 -12.98 -11.15
N PRO A 127 9.04 -13.11 -10.66
CA PRO A 127 9.39 -14.09 -9.65
C PRO A 127 8.72 -13.76 -8.30
N VAL A 128 8.32 -14.81 -7.57
CA VAL A 128 7.60 -14.70 -6.29
C VAL A 128 8.37 -13.88 -5.25
N ALA A 129 9.71 -13.97 -5.27
CA ALA A 129 10.56 -13.23 -4.32
C ALA A 129 10.47 -11.70 -4.45
N GLU A 130 9.99 -11.18 -5.58
CA GLU A 130 9.82 -9.75 -5.81
C GLU A 130 8.41 -9.25 -5.43
N LEU A 131 7.52 -10.14 -5.02
CA LEU A 131 6.15 -9.82 -4.63
C LEU A 131 6.06 -9.57 -3.13
N VAL A 132 5.17 -8.66 -2.75
CA VAL A 132 4.81 -8.36 -1.38
C VAL A 132 3.29 -8.34 -1.26
N LEU A 133 2.79 -8.95 -0.20
CA LEU A 133 1.39 -8.91 0.20
C LEU A 133 1.24 -7.95 1.38
N LEU A 134 0.50 -6.88 1.19
CA LEU A 134 0.00 -6.05 2.27
C LEU A 134 -1.37 -6.59 2.68
N ILE A 135 -1.64 -6.64 3.97
CA ILE A 135 -2.89 -7.20 4.49
C ILE A 135 -3.37 -6.41 5.71
N ASP A 136 -4.69 -6.19 5.77
CA ASP A 136 -5.37 -5.58 6.91
C ASP A 136 -5.30 -6.45 8.17
N PRO A 137 -5.21 -5.90 9.39
CA PRO A 137 -5.13 -6.66 10.62
C PRO A 137 -6.25 -7.67 10.86
N ALA A 138 -7.47 -7.36 10.41
CA ALA A 138 -8.59 -8.29 10.52
C ALA A 138 -8.37 -9.56 9.68
N TRP A 139 -7.98 -9.38 8.43
CA TRP A 139 -7.68 -10.49 7.52
C TRP A 139 -6.38 -11.21 7.89
N PHE A 140 -5.41 -10.48 8.46
CA PHE A 140 -4.20 -11.09 9.01
C PHE A 140 -4.53 -12.09 10.14
N SER A 141 -5.50 -11.76 11.00
CA SER A 141 -5.97 -12.66 12.05
C SER A 141 -6.59 -13.93 11.46
N ILE A 142 -7.42 -13.81 10.41
CA ILE A 142 -7.97 -14.96 9.69
C ILE A 142 -6.85 -15.83 9.10
N LEU A 143 -5.82 -15.21 8.52
CA LEU A 143 -4.68 -15.94 7.94
C LEU A 143 -3.93 -16.79 8.98
N MET A 144 -3.92 -16.37 10.24
CA MET A 144 -3.30 -17.09 11.35
C MET A 144 -4.04 -18.41 11.71
N GLU A 145 -5.30 -18.55 11.36
CA GLU A 145 -6.08 -19.77 11.61
C GLU A 145 -5.76 -20.90 10.61
N HIS A 146 -4.95 -20.62 9.60
CA HIS A 146 -4.59 -21.63 8.61
C HIS A 146 -3.57 -22.62 9.16
N LYS A 147 -4.00 -23.86 9.42
CA LYS A 147 -3.23 -24.94 10.08
C LYS A 147 -1.86 -25.23 9.44
N LYS A 148 -1.76 -25.19 8.11
CA LYS A 148 -0.49 -25.47 7.43
C LYS A 148 0.50 -24.33 7.56
N LEU A 149 0.05 -23.07 7.62
CA LEU A 149 0.92 -21.92 7.79
C LEU A 149 1.50 -21.85 9.20
N MET A 150 0.69 -22.23 10.20
CA MET A 150 1.09 -22.19 11.60
C MET A 150 1.83 -23.45 12.07
N ASN A 151 1.94 -24.47 11.23
CA ASN A 151 2.65 -25.68 11.60
C ASN A 151 4.15 -25.53 11.43
N VAL A 152 4.90 -25.57 12.53
CA VAL A 152 6.36 -25.44 12.59
C VAL A 152 7.11 -26.42 11.65
N ARG A 153 6.53 -27.59 11.36
CA ARG A 153 7.13 -28.57 10.44
C ARG A 153 7.16 -28.09 8.98
N TYR A 154 6.27 -27.16 8.60
CA TYR A 154 6.21 -26.60 7.25
C TYR A 154 6.81 -25.18 7.17
N SER A 155 7.08 -24.55 8.31
CA SER A 155 7.74 -23.25 8.38
C SER A 155 9.24 -23.43 8.38
N ARG A 156 9.90 -22.98 7.33
CA ARG A 156 11.36 -22.86 7.31
C ARG A 156 11.74 -21.63 8.13
N ASP A 157 12.70 -21.78 9.03
CA ASP A 157 13.27 -20.67 9.83
C ASP A 157 12.29 -20.00 10.84
N SER A 158 11.25 -20.67 11.31
CA SER A 158 10.29 -20.12 12.30
C SER A 158 9.70 -18.77 11.86
N SER A 159 9.53 -18.58 10.55
CA SER A 159 8.99 -17.33 10.00
C SER A 159 7.52 -17.12 10.32
N ASN A 160 6.77 -18.22 10.59
CA ASN A 160 5.39 -18.19 10.97
C ASN A 160 5.23 -18.75 12.38
N ASP A 161 4.64 -17.99 13.29
CA ASP A 161 4.44 -18.36 14.69
C ASP A 161 3.15 -17.75 15.22
N TYR A 162 2.23 -18.62 15.69
CA TYR A 162 0.95 -18.20 16.24
C TYR A 162 1.11 -17.41 17.56
N ALA A 163 1.99 -17.87 18.44
CA ALA A 163 2.18 -17.26 19.76
C ALA A 163 2.73 -15.83 19.66
N TRP A 164 3.54 -15.55 18.64
CA TRP A 164 4.12 -14.22 18.37
C TRP A 164 3.33 -13.41 17.34
N ARG A 165 2.12 -13.86 16.96
CA ARG A 165 1.31 -13.21 15.91
C ARG A 165 2.14 -12.87 14.66
N ARG A 166 2.85 -13.85 14.14
CA ARG A 166 3.77 -13.65 13.05
C ARG A 166 3.47 -14.58 11.88
N VAL A 167 3.14 -14.00 10.72
CA VAL A 167 3.12 -14.67 9.42
C VAL A 167 4.10 -13.96 8.51
N GLY A 168 5.26 -14.56 8.28
CA GLY A 168 6.31 -13.95 7.46
C GLY A 168 6.10 -14.19 5.97
N TYR A 169 5.64 -15.40 5.61
CA TYR A 169 5.50 -15.80 4.21
C TYR A 169 4.27 -16.65 3.98
N VAL A 170 3.57 -16.40 2.87
CA VAL A 170 2.47 -17.21 2.33
C VAL A 170 2.75 -17.48 0.86
N ALA A 171 2.76 -18.75 0.46
CA ALA A 171 3.07 -19.18 -0.91
C ALA A 171 4.40 -18.60 -1.46
N GLY A 172 5.38 -18.35 -0.58
CA GLY A 172 6.68 -17.76 -0.95
C GLY A 172 6.68 -16.22 -1.02
N VAL A 173 5.54 -15.57 -0.86
CA VAL A 173 5.41 -14.11 -0.82
C VAL A 173 5.55 -13.60 0.60
N ARG A 174 6.29 -12.50 0.77
CA ARG A 174 6.40 -11.81 2.06
C ARG A 174 5.08 -11.13 2.41
N VAL A 175 4.61 -11.34 3.65
CA VAL A 175 3.40 -10.73 4.19
C VAL A 175 3.78 -9.58 5.12
N ILE A 176 3.09 -8.46 4.99
CA ILE A 176 3.23 -7.28 5.85
C ILE A 176 1.84 -6.88 6.32
N GLU A 177 1.63 -6.89 7.64
CA GLU A 177 0.42 -6.36 8.26
C GLU A 177 0.46 -4.84 8.21
N LEU A 178 -0.61 -4.21 7.69
CA LEU A 178 -0.70 -2.76 7.52
C LEU A 178 -2.07 -2.25 7.95
N ASN A 179 -2.08 -1.32 8.90
CA ASN A 179 -3.30 -0.70 9.44
C ASN A 179 -3.63 0.65 8.76
N SER A 180 -3.41 0.75 7.44
CA SER A 180 -3.66 1.98 6.68
C SER A 180 -4.67 1.78 5.56
N TYR A 181 -5.40 0.65 5.58
CA TYR A 181 -6.50 0.44 4.65
C TYR A 181 -7.69 1.30 5.03
N PRO A 182 -8.27 2.08 4.09
CA PRO A 182 -9.49 2.83 4.34
C PRO A 182 -10.64 1.87 4.65
N GLN A 183 -11.36 2.15 5.74
CA GLN A 183 -12.50 1.34 6.17
C GLN A 183 -13.82 1.84 5.60
N GLU A 184 -13.84 3.11 5.19
CA GLU A 184 -15.00 3.82 4.64
C GLU A 184 -14.58 4.61 3.39
N ALA A 185 -15.56 5.04 2.61
CA ALA A 185 -15.32 5.92 1.47
C ALA A 185 -14.75 7.26 1.93
N ILE A 186 -13.73 7.76 1.22
CA ILE A 186 -13.08 9.04 1.50
C ILE A 186 -13.43 9.99 0.36
N THR A 187 -13.98 11.16 0.71
CA THR A 187 -14.25 12.25 -0.22
C THR A 187 -13.56 13.52 0.24
N GLY A 188 -12.85 14.19 -0.68
CA GLY A 188 -12.10 15.39 -0.35
C GLY A 188 -10.82 15.12 0.44
N HIS A 189 -10.05 14.12 0.04
CA HIS A 189 -8.77 13.80 0.67
C HIS A 189 -7.80 14.98 0.60
N GLU A 190 -6.99 15.19 1.65
CA GLU A 190 -6.04 16.31 1.78
C GLU A 190 -5.06 16.44 0.61
N LEU A 191 -4.63 15.33 -0.01
CA LEU A 191 -3.74 15.33 -1.17
C LEU A 191 -4.46 15.52 -2.52
N GLY A 192 -5.78 15.73 -2.51
CA GLY A 192 -6.59 15.98 -3.71
C GLY A 192 -7.47 14.80 -4.13
N ALA A 193 -8.29 15.03 -5.17
CA ALA A 193 -9.32 14.10 -5.64
C ALA A 193 -8.76 12.74 -6.14
N ASP A 194 -7.49 12.69 -6.53
CA ASP A 194 -6.82 11.44 -6.94
C ASP A 194 -6.68 10.44 -5.77
N TYR A 195 -6.92 10.90 -4.55
CA TYR A 195 -6.88 10.10 -3.33
C TYR A 195 -8.28 9.84 -2.73
N ASP A 196 -9.35 10.30 -3.38
CA ASP A 196 -10.71 9.98 -2.94
C ASP A 196 -10.98 8.50 -3.17
N VAL A 197 -11.56 7.83 -2.17
CA VAL A 197 -11.82 6.38 -2.17
C VAL A 197 -13.32 6.14 -2.25
N THR A 198 -13.74 5.34 -3.21
CA THR A 198 -15.15 4.93 -3.36
C THR A 198 -15.53 3.87 -2.31
N ALA A 199 -16.83 3.63 -2.13
CA ALA A 199 -17.31 2.60 -1.20
C ALA A 199 -16.85 1.20 -1.60
N GLU A 200 -16.72 0.90 -2.90
CA GLU A 200 -16.22 -0.39 -3.39
C GLU A 200 -14.71 -0.54 -3.16
N GLU A 201 -13.93 0.51 -3.39
CA GLU A 201 -12.49 0.55 -3.15
C GLU A 201 -12.17 0.37 -1.65
N ALA A 202 -13.01 0.95 -0.77
CA ALA A 202 -12.88 0.83 0.68
C ALA A 202 -13.10 -0.60 1.21
N LEU A 203 -13.64 -1.52 0.42
CA LEU A 203 -13.73 -2.94 0.76
C LEU A 203 -12.42 -3.71 0.56
N THR A 204 -11.39 -3.07 0.01
CA THR A 204 -10.09 -3.71 -0.19
C THR A 204 -9.40 -3.94 1.16
N ARG A 205 -9.01 -5.20 1.43
CA ARG A 205 -8.39 -5.62 2.69
C ARG A 205 -6.99 -6.20 2.52
N ALA A 206 -6.62 -6.56 1.31
CA ALA A 206 -5.27 -7.01 1.02
C ALA A 206 -4.88 -6.64 -0.42
N THR A 207 -3.59 -6.43 -0.64
CA THR A 207 -3.03 -6.06 -1.95
C THR A 207 -1.75 -6.81 -2.19
N LEU A 208 -1.69 -7.55 -3.31
CA LEU A 208 -0.51 -8.23 -3.80
C LEU A 208 0.11 -7.43 -4.94
N PHE A 209 1.36 -7.04 -4.83
CA PHE A 209 2.02 -6.20 -5.83
C PHE A 209 3.54 -6.36 -5.84
N ARG A 210 4.18 -5.79 -6.87
CA ARG A 210 5.63 -5.70 -6.98
C ARG A 210 6.11 -4.31 -6.56
N PRO A 211 6.71 -4.14 -5.35
CA PRO A 211 7.10 -2.82 -4.82
C PRO A 211 8.03 -2.02 -5.74
N ALA A 212 9.00 -2.68 -6.35
CA ALA A 212 10.02 -2.02 -7.17
C ALA A 212 9.48 -1.33 -8.44
N SER A 213 8.25 -1.64 -8.88
CA SER A 213 7.75 -1.16 -10.17
C SER A 213 6.43 -0.41 -10.12
N VAL A 214 5.59 -0.64 -9.12
CA VAL A 214 4.20 -0.16 -9.11
C VAL A 214 4.10 1.31 -8.71
N LEU A 215 4.74 1.68 -7.61
CA LEU A 215 4.67 3.03 -7.06
C LEU A 215 5.94 3.84 -7.31
N VAL A 216 5.76 5.13 -7.46
CA VAL A 216 6.84 6.13 -7.42
C VAL A 216 6.44 7.21 -6.45
N THR A 217 7.27 7.43 -5.44
CA THR A 217 7.10 8.52 -4.49
C THR A 217 8.02 9.66 -4.86
N VAL A 218 7.47 10.85 -4.96
CA VAL A 218 8.22 12.10 -5.14
C VAL A 218 8.11 12.90 -3.85
N GLU A 219 9.23 13.17 -3.23
CA GLU A 219 9.33 13.97 -2.02
C GLU A 219 10.11 15.24 -2.34
N ALA A 220 9.42 16.38 -2.38
CA ALA A 220 10.05 17.67 -2.60
C ALA A 220 10.66 18.21 -1.30
N GLN A 221 10.04 17.89 -0.16
CA GLN A 221 10.53 18.25 1.17
C GLN A 221 10.27 17.13 2.15
N SER A 222 11.32 16.63 2.80
CA SER A 222 11.21 15.69 3.92
C SER A 222 10.61 16.36 5.15
N VAL A 223 10.26 15.57 6.15
CA VAL A 223 9.68 16.09 7.40
C VAL A 223 10.62 17.12 8.04
N ILE A 224 10.12 18.32 8.22
CA ILE A 224 10.78 19.40 8.95
C ILE A 224 9.95 19.71 10.19
N ASN A 225 10.62 19.69 11.35
CA ASN A 225 10.04 20.13 12.62
C ASN A 225 10.61 21.49 12.98
N ARG A 226 9.75 22.42 13.36
CA ARG A 226 10.12 23.75 13.84
C ARG A 226 9.41 24.03 15.16
N GLN A 227 10.05 24.82 15.99
CA GLN A 227 9.50 25.31 17.24
C GLN A 227 9.81 26.79 17.32
N TRP A 228 8.84 27.60 17.75
CA TRP A 228 9.03 29.01 18.05
C TRP A 228 8.06 29.46 19.13
N ASP A 229 8.45 30.51 19.82
CA ASP A 229 7.62 31.13 20.86
C ASP A 229 6.75 32.22 20.22
N ASP A 230 5.44 32.14 20.47
CA ASP A 230 4.50 33.22 20.15
C ASP A 230 4.21 34.03 21.43
N GLU A 231 4.96 35.14 21.57
CA GLU A 231 4.85 36.01 22.74
C GLU A 231 3.49 36.72 22.83
N ARG A 232 2.75 36.84 21.71
CA ARG A 232 1.41 37.48 21.72
C ARG A 232 0.37 36.62 22.39
N GLU A 233 0.45 35.32 22.16
CA GLU A 233 -0.51 34.36 22.65
C GLU A 233 0.01 33.58 23.86
N MET A 234 1.23 33.86 24.30
CA MET A 234 1.90 33.14 25.41
C MET A 234 1.95 31.63 25.15
N THR A 235 2.25 31.25 23.90
CA THR A 235 2.26 29.86 23.48
C THR A 235 3.59 29.49 22.82
N LEU A 236 4.00 28.23 23.02
CA LEU A 236 5.03 27.58 22.21
C LEU A 236 4.33 26.89 21.03
N VAL A 237 4.67 27.26 19.82
CA VAL A 237 4.12 26.61 18.61
C VAL A 237 5.08 25.55 18.10
N MET A 238 4.58 24.33 17.97
CA MET A 238 5.28 23.23 17.33
C MET A 238 4.68 22.97 15.93
N ASP A 239 5.51 23.12 14.90
CA ASP A 239 5.15 22.83 13.50
C ASP A 239 5.90 21.61 12.99
N SER A 240 5.20 20.77 12.27
CA SER A 240 5.79 19.72 11.45
C SER A 240 5.16 19.74 10.07
N TYR A 241 5.97 19.73 9.02
CA TYR A 241 5.46 19.74 7.64
C TYR A 241 6.31 18.89 6.72
N ARG A 242 5.63 18.38 5.68
CA ARG A 242 6.20 17.53 4.64
C ARG A 242 5.53 17.81 3.30
N LEU A 243 6.27 17.71 2.22
CA LEU A 243 5.77 17.91 0.86
C LEU A 243 6.12 16.69 0.01
N PHE A 244 5.13 15.85 -0.30
CA PHE A 244 5.28 14.64 -1.09
C PHE A 244 4.03 14.35 -1.93
N ASN A 245 4.20 13.50 -2.93
CA ASN A 245 3.09 12.90 -3.67
C ASN A 245 3.47 11.50 -4.15
N VAL A 246 2.47 10.65 -4.36
CA VAL A 246 2.64 9.26 -4.79
C VAL A 246 1.96 9.06 -6.14
N GLY A 247 2.66 8.49 -7.09
CA GLY A 247 2.11 8.19 -8.40
C GLY A 247 2.22 6.71 -8.77
N LEU A 248 1.32 6.27 -9.66
CA LEU A 248 1.32 4.92 -10.21
C LEU A 248 2.22 4.86 -11.44
N ARG A 249 3.25 4.00 -11.40
CA ARG A 249 4.16 3.77 -12.53
C ARG A 249 3.74 2.57 -13.37
N ARG A 250 3.41 1.46 -12.72
CA ARG A 250 2.99 0.21 -13.38
C ARG A 250 1.77 -0.39 -12.68
N PRO A 251 0.57 0.18 -12.91
CA PRO A 251 -0.67 -0.30 -12.32
C PRO A 251 -1.06 -1.71 -12.77
N ASP A 252 -0.46 -2.21 -13.87
CA ASP A 252 -0.68 -3.55 -14.43
C ASP A 252 -0.09 -4.70 -13.58
N CYS A 253 0.61 -4.39 -12.49
CA CYS A 253 1.27 -5.37 -11.61
C CYS A 253 0.70 -5.32 -10.17
N VAL A 254 -0.63 -5.21 -10.04
CA VAL A 254 -1.34 -5.18 -8.75
C VAL A 254 -2.55 -6.10 -8.80
N ILE A 255 -2.81 -6.83 -7.73
CA ILE A 255 -4.06 -7.57 -7.48
C ILE A 255 -4.60 -7.14 -6.12
N ASN A 256 -5.83 -6.67 -6.10
CA ASN A 256 -6.55 -6.29 -4.87
C ASN A 256 -7.53 -7.39 -4.45
N PHE A 257 -7.58 -7.64 -3.15
CA PHE A 257 -8.56 -8.54 -2.55
C PHE A 257 -9.58 -7.72 -1.79
N ARG A 258 -10.85 -7.81 -2.21
CA ARG A 258 -11.98 -7.07 -1.64
C ARG A 258 -12.87 -7.99 -0.82
N GLN A 259 -13.42 -7.48 0.26
CA GLN A 259 -14.48 -8.14 1.04
C GLN A 259 -15.76 -8.16 0.21
N ALA A 260 -16.44 -9.31 0.16
CA ALA A 260 -17.81 -9.36 -0.36
C ALA A 260 -18.76 -8.60 0.58
N VAL A 261 -19.76 -7.96 -0.01
CA VAL A 261 -20.79 -7.20 0.73
C VAL A 261 -21.94 -8.14 1.10
#